data_8f12b690761327be837b5da3b1e3ad02
#
_entry.id   8f12b690761327be837b5da3b1e3ad02
#
_cell.length_a   1.000
_cell.length_b   1.000
_cell.length_c   1.000
_cell.angle_alpha   90.00
_cell.angle_beta   90.00
_cell.angle_gamma   90.00
#
_symmetry.space_group_name_H-M   'P 1'
#
loop_
_entity.id
_entity.type
_entity.pdbx_description
1 polymer ?
#
loop_
_entity_poly.entity_id
_entity_poly.type
_entity_poly.pdbx_seq_one_letter_code
_entity_poly.pdbx_strand_id
1 'polypeptide(L)'
;IPKSTPFALTGSASDANAGDVLTYSWEQNDNASSAQTGASSVASATKASGPNWISFSPSASPTRYFPKLSTILAGALISGPLSGGDAGANTEALSSVARTLNFRLTVRDNAPYSSSAPVKVGQTQFRDMVVTVSSASGPFAVTAPNTAVTWAGGSAQTITWSVASTTTAPVSCANVKISL
;
A
#
# COMPACT_ATOMS: atom_id res chain seq x y z
N ILE A 1 -3.67 -2.30 -11.53
CA ILE A 1 -3.24 -0.94 -11.22
C ILE A 1 -2.26 -0.45 -12.28
N PRO A 2 -2.12 0.85 -12.54
CA PRO A 2 -1.10 1.40 -13.43
C PRO A 2 0.29 1.35 -12.79
N LYS A 3 1.33 1.29 -13.64
CA LYS A 3 2.73 1.39 -13.17
C LYS A 3 3.01 2.71 -12.47
N SER A 4 3.96 2.73 -11.55
CA SER A 4 4.48 3.94 -10.86
C SER A 4 3.39 4.85 -10.29
N THR A 5 2.24 4.29 -9.91
CA THR A 5 1.11 5.03 -9.37
C THR A 5 0.83 4.53 -7.95
N PRO A 6 0.81 5.39 -6.95
CA PRO A 6 0.41 5.02 -5.60
C PRO A 6 -0.98 4.41 -5.55
N PHE A 7 -1.19 3.46 -4.66
CA PHE A 7 -2.47 2.81 -4.47
C PHE A 7 -2.73 2.51 -2.99
N ALA A 8 -3.97 2.17 -2.67
CA ALA A 8 -4.35 1.75 -1.33
C ALA A 8 -5.12 0.43 -1.40
N LEU A 9 -4.92 -0.42 -0.39
CA LEU A 9 -5.74 -1.60 -0.16
C LEU A 9 -6.54 -1.39 1.12
N THR A 10 -7.84 -1.64 1.06
CA THR A 10 -8.76 -1.51 2.19
C THR A 10 -9.46 -2.83 2.41
N GLY A 11 -9.40 -3.32 3.62
CA GLY A 11 -10.13 -4.51 4.05
C GLY A 11 -11.34 -4.17 4.90
N SER A 12 -12.07 -5.22 5.27
CA SER A 12 -13.14 -5.14 6.28
C SER A 12 -13.22 -6.45 7.04
N ALA A 13 -13.56 -6.38 8.31
CA ALA A 13 -13.84 -7.54 9.13
C ALA A 13 -14.89 -7.19 10.18
N SER A 14 -15.56 -8.21 10.69
CA SER A 14 -16.46 -8.10 11.83
C SER A 14 -16.10 -9.18 12.84
N ASP A 15 -16.34 -8.89 14.11
CA ASP A 15 -16.22 -9.84 15.19
C ASP A 15 -17.57 -10.00 15.91
N ALA A 16 -17.86 -11.22 16.38
CA ALA A 16 -19.08 -11.51 17.13
C ALA A 16 -19.00 -11.00 18.59
N ASN A 17 -17.82 -10.81 19.11
CA ASN A 17 -17.58 -10.35 20.47
C ASN A 17 -17.51 -8.82 20.48
N ALA A 18 -18.60 -8.19 20.86
CA ALA A 18 -18.66 -6.74 20.99
C ALA A 18 -17.65 -6.27 22.05
N GLY A 19 -16.67 -5.48 21.65
CA GLY A 19 -15.64 -4.94 22.53
C GLY A 19 -14.22 -5.37 22.18
N ASP A 20 -14.04 -6.39 21.34
CA ASP A 20 -12.73 -6.76 20.85
C ASP A 20 -12.27 -5.77 19.78
N VAL A 21 -11.01 -5.33 19.87
CA VAL A 21 -10.45 -4.30 19.00
C VAL A 21 -9.74 -4.97 17.84
N LEU A 22 -10.33 -4.87 16.65
CA LEU A 22 -9.73 -5.43 15.44
C LEU A 22 -8.50 -4.64 15.00
N THR A 23 -7.45 -5.35 14.63
CA THR A 23 -6.28 -4.78 13.97
C THR A 23 -6.02 -5.48 12.64
N TYR A 24 -5.49 -4.70 11.69
CA TYR A 24 -5.31 -5.08 10.30
C TYR A 24 -3.84 -4.98 9.90
N SER A 25 -3.36 -5.96 9.16
CA SER A 25 -2.02 -5.95 8.59
C SER A 25 -2.10 -6.36 7.12
N TRP A 26 -1.73 -5.45 6.21
CA TRP A 26 -1.54 -5.75 4.80
C TRP A 26 -0.08 -6.04 4.53
N GLU A 27 0.24 -7.21 4.02
CA GLU A 27 1.59 -7.67 3.77
C GLU A 27 1.72 -8.21 2.35
N GLN A 28 2.87 -7.98 1.73
CA GLN A 28 3.18 -8.63 0.47
C GLN A 28 3.64 -10.07 0.73
N ASN A 29 3.06 -11.03 0.00
CA ASN A 29 3.28 -12.47 0.16
C ASN A 29 3.93 -13.08 -1.09
N ASP A 30 4.79 -12.32 -1.78
CA ASP A 30 5.58 -12.82 -2.90
C ASP A 30 6.89 -13.45 -2.40
N ASN A 31 7.21 -14.64 -2.90
CA ASN A 31 8.46 -15.31 -2.56
C ASN A 31 9.64 -14.64 -3.26
N ALA A 32 10.73 -14.45 -2.52
CA ALA A 32 12.02 -14.12 -3.11
C ALA A 32 12.64 -15.36 -3.77
N SER A 33 13.35 -15.16 -4.88
CA SER A 33 14.21 -16.20 -5.44
C SER A 33 15.55 -16.26 -4.70
N SER A 34 16.29 -17.34 -4.87
CA SER A 34 17.65 -17.49 -4.30
C SER A 34 18.65 -16.43 -4.81
N ALA A 35 18.36 -15.80 -5.95
CA ALA A 35 19.17 -14.70 -6.50
C ALA A 35 18.84 -13.34 -5.85
N GLN A 36 17.75 -13.23 -5.09
CA GLN A 36 17.33 -11.98 -4.44
C GLN A 36 17.88 -11.88 -3.02
N THR A 37 19.21 -11.80 -2.91
CA THR A 37 19.97 -11.67 -1.64
C THR A 37 20.83 -10.42 -1.68
N GLY A 38 21.26 -9.92 -0.52
CA GLY A 38 22.07 -8.69 -0.42
C GLY A 38 21.40 -7.51 -1.13
N ALA A 39 22.13 -6.79 -1.95
CA ALA A 39 21.65 -5.62 -2.68
C ALA A 39 20.46 -5.92 -3.61
N SER A 40 20.33 -7.14 -4.13
CA SER A 40 19.22 -7.53 -5.00
C SER A 40 17.91 -7.85 -4.25
N SER A 41 17.97 -7.98 -2.92
CA SER A 41 16.77 -8.14 -2.09
C SER A 41 16.01 -6.84 -1.85
N VAL A 42 16.67 -5.70 -1.99
CA VAL A 42 16.11 -4.36 -1.71
C VAL A 42 14.91 -4.05 -2.61
N ALA A 43 13.96 -3.28 -2.10
CA ALA A 43 12.84 -2.81 -2.89
C ALA A 43 13.32 -1.93 -4.06
N SER A 44 12.81 -2.22 -5.27
CA SER A 44 13.20 -1.52 -6.49
C SER A 44 12.03 -1.43 -7.48
N ALA A 45 11.93 -0.29 -8.17
CA ALA A 45 10.89 -0.06 -9.15
C ALA A 45 10.95 -1.02 -10.35
N THR A 46 12.13 -1.51 -10.69
CA THR A 46 12.34 -2.42 -11.84
C THR A 46 12.30 -3.89 -11.48
N LYS A 47 12.08 -4.22 -10.20
CA LYS A 47 12.01 -5.60 -9.71
C LYS A 47 10.75 -6.29 -10.21
N ALA A 48 10.91 -7.28 -11.09
CA ALA A 48 9.80 -7.97 -11.75
C ALA A 48 9.17 -9.09 -10.90
N SER A 49 9.86 -9.56 -9.85
CA SER A 49 9.39 -10.63 -8.96
C SER A 49 9.92 -10.43 -7.54
N GLY A 50 9.37 -11.19 -6.60
CA GLY A 50 9.76 -11.13 -5.19
C GLY A 50 9.22 -9.90 -4.44
N PRO A 51 9.49 -9.79 -3.13
CA PRO A 51 8.92 -8.75 -2.30
C PRO A 51 9.50 -7.36 -2.63
N ASN A 52 8.63 -6.35 -2.57
CA ASN A 52 8.92 -4.93 -2.81
C ASN A 52 8.36 -4.03 -1.70
N TRP A 53 7.75 -4.64 -0.68
CA TRP A 53 7.03 -3.94 0.39
C TRP A 53 7.32 -4.60 1.72
N ILE A 54 7.88 -3.85 2.68
CA ILE A 54 8.07 -4.37 4.04
C ILE A 54 6.73 -4.45 4.77
N SER A 55 6.67 -5.30 5.78
CA SER A 55 5.56 -5.35 6.72
C SER A 55 5.63 -4.20 7.72
N PHE A 56 4.47 -3.69 8.10
CA PHE A 56 4.32 -2.75 9.21
C PHE A 56 3.55 -3.39 10.35
N SER A 57 3.68 -2.82 11.54
CA SER A 57 2.87 -3.25 12.69
C SER A 57 1.39 -3.16 12.37
N PRO A 58 0.56 -4.10 12.86
CA PRO A 58 -0.88 -4.02 12.70
C PRO A 58 -1.44 -2.70 13.22
N SER A 59 -2.48 -2.19 12.58
CA SER A 59 -3.15 -0.95 12.96
C SER A 59 -4.66 -1.10 13.01
N ALA A 60 -5.36 -0.20 13.70
CA ALA A 60 -6.82 -0.17 13.70
C ALA A 60 -7.41 0.26 12.33
N SER A 61 -6.62 0.92 11.48
CA SER A 61 -7.05 1.26 10.12
C SER A 61 -7.03 0.03 9.23
N PRO A 62 -8.15 -0.31 8.56
CA PRO A 62 -8.19 -1.39 7.58
C PRO A 62 -7.50 -1.04 6.26
N THR A 63 -7.02 0.21 6.11
CA THR A 63 -6.41 0.72 4.88
C THR A 63 -4.90 0.87 5.04
N ARG A 64 -4.15 0.33 4.08
CA ARG A 64 -2.72 0.59 3.89
C ARG A 64 -2.48 1.27 2.56
N TYR A 65 -1.66 2.31 2.55
CA TYR A 65 -1.14 2.99 1.35
C TYR A 65 0.18 2.36 0.90
N PHE A 66 0.37 2.31 -0.40
CA PHE A 66 1.57 1.78 -1.08
C PHE A 66 2.11 2.81 -2.06
N PRO A 67 3.28 3.42 -1.77
CA PRO A 67 4.05 3.34 -0.52
C PRO A 67 3.30 4.00 0.65
N LYS A 68 3.90 3.98 1.86
CA LYS A 68 3.31 4.65 3.04
C LYS A 68 2.94 6.10 2.73
N LEU A 69 1.86 6.58 3.36
CA LEU A 69 1.27 7.88 3.05
C LEU A 69 2.27 9.05 3.10
N SER A 70 3.20 9.05 4.06
CA SER A 70 4.24 10.09 4.16
C SER A 70 5.16 10.14 2.94
N THR A 71 5.45 9.01 2.32
CA THR A 71 6.23 8.93 1.07
C THR A 71 5.43 9.51 -0.10
N ILE A 72 4.13 9.20 -0.19
CA ILE A 72 3.23 9.74 -1.23
C ILE A 72 3.13 11.27 -1.09
N LEU A 73 2.93 11.78 0.11
CA LEU A 73 2.81 13.22 0.38
C LEU A 73 4.12 13.98 0.09
N ALA A 74 5.25 13.30 0.18
CA ALA A 74 6.55 13.85 -0.24
C ALA A 74 6.77 13.79 -1.76
N GLY A 75 5.79 13.32 -2.54
CA GLY A 75 5.90 13.15 -4.00
C GLY A 75 6.84 12.02 -4.42
N ALA A 76 7.23 11.13 -3.51
CA ALA A 76 8.17 10.05 -3.78
C ALA A 76 7.44 8.75 -4.12
N LEU A 77 8.08 7.92 -4.95
CA LEU A 77 7.57 6.61 -5.39
C LEU A 77 8.26 5.44 -4.66
N ILE A 78 9.28 5.76 -3.87
CA ILE A 78 10.12 4.80 -3.15
C ILE A 78 10.30 5.31 -1.72
N SER A 79 10.06 4.45 -0.74
CA SER A 79 10.43 4.70 0.66
C SER A 79 11.88 4.29 0.87
N GLY A 80 12.67 5.17 1.44
CA GLY A 80 14.07 4.92 1.81
C GLY A 80 14.20 3.94 2.99
N PRO A 81 15.41 3.79 3.52
CA PRO A 81 15.69 2.91 4.63
C PRO A 81 14.90 3.31 5.90
N LEU A 82 14.68 2.35 6.77
CA LEU A 82 14.19 2.62 8.12
C LEU A 82 15.27 3.39 8.90
N SER A 83 14.85 4.13 9.93
CA SER A 83 15.78 4.79 10.85
C SER A 83 16.73 3.75 11.45
N GLY A 84 18.04 3.99 11.33
CA GLY A 84 19.08 3.04 11.76
C GLY A 84 19.29 1.83 10.85
N GLY A 85 18.59 1.75 9.72
CA GLY A 85 18.82 0.71 8.71
C GLY A 85 19.97 1.03 7.75
N ASP A 86 20.34 0.06 6.92
CA ASP A 86 21.41 0.19 5.95
C ASP A 86 21.13 1.29 4.92
N ALA A 87 22.10 2.13 4.65
CA ALA A 87 22.00 3.18 3.64
C ALA A 87 21.71 2.58 2.26
N GLY A 88 20.71 3.10 1.57
CA GLY A 88 20.27 2.59 0.27
C GLY A 88 19.34 1.37 0.33
N ALA A 89 19.04 0.84 1.51
CA ALA A 89 18.07 -0.24 1.69
C ALA A 89 16.63 0.29 1.58
N ASN A 90 16.15 0.51 0.36
CA ASN A 90 14.75 0.88 0.13
C ASN A 90 13.81 -0.18 0.70
N THR A 91 12.74 0.29 1.34
CA THR A 91 11.77 -0.55 2.05
C THR A 91 10.47 -0.76 1.29
N GLU A 92 10.14 0.16 0.40
CA GLU A 92 8.97 0.10 -0.46
C GLU A 92 9.29 0.72 -1.82
N ALA A 93 8.79 0.13 -2.92
CA ALA A 93 8.96 0.70 -4.25
C ALA A 93 7.77 0.38 -5.15
N LEU A 94 7.20 1.41 -5.77
CA LEU A 94 6.20 1.26 -6.83
C LEU A 94 6.82 0.65 -8.09
N SER A 95 6.18 -0.37 -8.61
CA SER A 95 6.66 -1.06 -9.80
C SER A 95 6.50 -0.20 -11.05
N SER A 96 7.58 -0.02 -11.79
CA SER A 96 7.61 0.62 -13.11
C SER A 96 7.45 -0.40 -14.26
N VAL A 97 7.49 -1.69 -13.93
CA VAL A 97 7.38 -2.82 -14.85
C VAL A 97 6.10 -3.60 -14.59
N ALA A 98 5.61 -4.31 -15.60
CA ALA A 98 4.48 -5.22 -15.43
C ALA A 98 4.86 -6.35 -14.48
N ARG A 99 4.01 -6.62 -13.49
CA ARG A 99 4.17 -7.75 -12.58
C ARG A 99 2.87 -8.06 -11.83
N THR A 100 2.83 -9.22 -11.25
CA THR A 100 1.83 -9.60 -10.24
C THR A 100 2.39 -9.33 -8.84
N LEU A 101 1.53 -8.83 -7.97
CA LEU A 101 1.79 -8.63 -6.55
C LEU A 101 0.77 -9.45 -5.77
N ASN A 102 1.22 -10.31 -4.88
CA ASN A 102 0.36 -11.09 -4.00
C ASN A 102 0.36 -10.42 -2.64
N PHE A 103 -0.81 -10.05 -2.15
CA PHE A 103 -0.98 -9.45 -0.83
C PHE A 103 -1.82 -10.34 0.05
N ARG A 104 -1.57 -10.25 1.36
CA ARG A 104 -2.36 -10.86 2.41
C ARG A 104 -2.85 -9.79 3.37
N LEU A 105 -4.15 -9.78 3.64
CA LEU A 105 -4.72 -9.10 4.78
C LEU A 105 -4.80 -10.08 5.93
N THR A 106 -4.18 -9.75 7.04
CA THR A 106 -4.35 -10.45 8.31
C THR A 106 -5.11 -9.56 9.28
N VAL A 107 -6.16 -10.12 9.90
CA VAL A 107 -6.96 -9.43 10.91
C VAL A 107 -6.83 -10.18 12.22
N ARG A 108 -6.69 -9.46 13.33
CA ARG A 108 -6.63 -9.98 14.71
C ARG A 108 -7.65 -9.26 15.57
N ASP A 109 -8.32 -10.01 16.43
CA ASP A 109 -9.29 -9.46 17.39
C ASP A 109 -8.64 -8.88 18.65
N ASN A 110 -7.39 -9.27 18.91
CA ASN A 110 -6.62 -8.86 20.11
C ASN A 110 -7.32 -9.16 21.43
N ALA A 111 -8.21 -10.14 21.45
CA ALA A 111 -8.88 -10.57 22.67
C ALA A 111 -7.83 -11.00 23.72
N PRO A 112 -7.91 -10.51 24.96
CA PRO A 112 -6.98 -10.90 26.00
C PRO A 112 -7.15 -12.38 26.36
N TYR A 113 -6.03 -13.06 26.59
CA TYR A 113 -6.06 -14.43 27.08
C TYR A 113 -6.69 -14.53 28.46
N SER A 114 -7.56 -15.50 28.65
CA SER A 114 -8.08 -15.90 29.96
C SER A 114 -8.14 -17.41 30.06
N SER A 115 -7.52 -17.97 31.10
CA SER A 115 -7.61 -19.40 31.42
C SER A 115 -8.85 -19.75 32.23
N SER A 116 -9.60 -18.77 32.76
CA SER A 116 -10.89 -18.98 33.47
C SER A 116 -11.98 -19.34 32.48
N ALA A 117 -12.87 -20.21 32.88
CA ALA A 117 -14.02 -20.57 32.02
C ALA A 117 -15.01 -19.40 31.85
N PRO A 118 -15.48 -19.11 30.62
CA PRO A 118 -15.04 -19.70 29.39
C PRO A 118 -13.63 -19.23 29.00
N VAL A 119 -12.76 -20.16 28.61
CA VAL A 119 -11.40 -19.83 28.12
C VAL A 119 -11.50 -18.89 26.93
N LYS A 120 -10.71 -17.82 26.95
CA LYS A 120 -10.61 -16.82 25.87
C LYS A 120 -9.21 -16.82 25.27
N VAL A 121 -9.13 -16.76 23.95
CA VAL A 121 -7.88 -16.63 23.19
C VAL A 121 -8.12 -15.68 22.03
N GLY A 122 -7.11 -14.87 21.70
CA GLY A 122 -7.15 -14.04 20.51
C GLY A 122 -7.24 -14.89 19.23
N GLN A 123 -8.03 -14.43 18.28
CA GLN A 123 -8.28 -15.07 16.99
C GLN A 123 -7.60 -14.31 15.86
N THR A 124 -7.27 -15.02 14.79
CA THR A 124 -6.65 -14.45 13.59
C THR A 124 -7.32 -15.04 12.35
N GLN A 125 -7.65 -14.17 11.42
CA GLN A 125 -8.14 -14.55 10.09
C GLN A 125 -7.34 -13.84 9.02
N PHE A 126 -7.26 -14.41 7.82
CA PHE A 126 -6.59 -13.79 6.70
C PHE A 126 -7.35 -14.00 5.39
N ARG A 127 -7.04 -13.13 4.42
CA ARG A 127 -7.47 -13.26 3.02
C ARG A 127 -6.34 -12.82 2.11
N ASP A 128 -6.18 -13.54 1.01
CA ASP A 128 -5.20 -13.23 -0.02
C ASP A 128 -5.86 -12.44 -1.15
N MET A 129 -5.07 -11.56 -1.78
CA MET A 129 -5.47 -10.69 -2.86
C MET A 129 -4.35 -10.59 -3.88
N VAL A 130 -4.71 -10.58 -5.16
CA VAL A 130 -3.78 -10.41 -6.28
C VAL A 130 -3.98 -9.03 -6.89
N VAL A 131 -2.88 -8.30 -7.09
CA VAL A 131 -2.86 -7.00 -7.77
C VAL A 131 -1.94 -7.11 -8.97
N THR A 132 -2.45 -6.83 -10.17
CA THR A 132 -1.66 -6.81 -11.40
C THR A 132 -1.24 -5.38 -11.73
N VAL A 133 0.05 -5.17 -11.93
CA VAL A 133 0.62 -3.91 -12.42
C VAL A 133 0.69 -3.93 -13.92
N SER A 134 0.05 -2.98 -14.58
CA SER A 134 0.09 -2.80 -16.03
C SER A 134 1.21 -1.83 -16.41
N SER A 135 2.11 -2.25 -17.29
CA SER A 135 3.11 -1.35 -17.89
C SER A 135 2.56 -0.49 -19.04
N ALA A 136 1.37 -0.81 -19.53
CA ALA A 136 0.72 -0.05 -20.61
C ALA A 136 0.05 1.24 -20.11
N SER A 137 -0.19 1.37 -18.81
CA SER A 137 -0.88 2.52 -18.19
C SER A 137 -0.05 3.11 -17.06
N GLY A 138 -0.11 4.44 -16.89
CA GLY A 138 0.56 5.16 -15.82
C GLY A 138 1.93 5.75 -16.20
N PRO A 139 2.48 6.59 -15.32
CA PRO A 139 1.90 6.96 -14.02
C PRO A 139 0.69 7.88 -14.15
N PHE A 140 -0.34 7.68 -13.33
CA PHE A 140 -1.32 8.71 -13.05
C PHE A 140 -0.63 9.78 -12.19
N ALA A 141 -0.70 11.04 -12.59
CA ALA A 141 0.01 12.11 -11.90
C ALA A 141 -0.82 13.39 -11.87
N VAL A 142 -0.84 14.07 -10.72
CA VAL A 142 -1.34 15.45 -10.61
C VAL A 142 -0.35 16.37 -11.31
N THR A 143 -0.85 17.23 -12.21
CA THR A 143 -0.03 18.17 -12.99
C THR A 143 -0.11 19.58 -12.46
N ALA A 144 -1.20 19.97 -11.78
CA ALA A 144 -1.33 21.24 -11.07
C ALA A 144 -2.40 21.12 -9.95
N PRO A 145 -2.14 21.70 -8.75
CA PRO A 145 -0.82 22.13 -8.30
C PRO A 145 0.08 20.89 -8.05
N ASN A 146 1.34 21.00 -8.40
CA ASN A 146 2.35 19.96 -8.13
C ASN A 146 3.49 20.51 -7.24
N THR A 147 3.28 21.67 -6.66
CA THR A 147 4.14 22.34 -5.68
C THR A 147 3.26 22.83 -4.53
N ALA A 148 3.88 23.19 -3.41
CA ALA A 148 3.16 23.82 -2.30
C ALA A 148 2.50 25.13 -2.74
N VAL A 149 1.20 25.26 -2.49
CA VAL A 149 0.40 26.45 -2.79
C VAL A 149 -0.42 26.85 -1.58
N THR A 150 -0.70 28.14 -1.47
CA THR A 150 -1.63 28.67 -0.47
C THR A 150 -2.87 29.18 -1.19
N TRP A 151 -4.03 28.72 -0.79
CA TRP A 151 -5.31 29.13 -1.36
C TRP A 151 -6.13 29.95 -0.37
N ALA A 152 -6.78 30.98 -0.87
CA ALA A 152 -7.74 31.71 -0.07
C ALA A 152 -9.00 30.87 0.18
N GLY A 153 -9.50 30.89 1.40
CA GLY A 153 -10.74 30.21 1.76
C GLY A 153 -11.90 30.68 0.87
N GLY A 154 -12.73 29.75 0.42
CA GLY A 154 -13.89 30.03 -0.43
C GLY A 154 -13.58 30.33 -1.91
N SER A 155 -12.30 30.32 -2.32
CA SER A 155 -11.94 30.51 -3.73
C SER A 155 -12.02 29.19 -4.51
N ALA A 156 -12.51 29.27 -5.76
CA ALA A 156 -12.48 28.12 -6.68
C ALA A 156 -11.04 27.85 -7.13
N GLN A 157 -10.65 26.57 -7.10
CA GLN A 157 -9.32 26.13 -7.48
C GLN A 157 -9.41 25.08 -8.58
N THR A 158 -8.45 25.11 -9.50
CA THR A 158 -8.36 24.13 -10.57
C THR A 158 -7.25 23.12 -10.26
N ILE A 159 -7.62 21.83 -10.25
CA ILE A 159 -6.68 20.73 -10.13
C ILE A 159 -6.66 19.99 -11.46
N THR A 160 -5.47 19.76 -12.01
CA THR A 160 -5.29 19.05 -13.26
C THR A 160 -4.42 17.80 -13.05
N TRP A 161 -4.64 16.80 -13.89
CA TRP A 161 -3.87 15.54 -13.83
C TRP A 161 -3.71 14.92 -15.20
N SER A 162 -2.69 14.08 -15.34
CA SER A 162 -2.49 13.20 -16.48
C SER A 162 -3.08 11.82 -16.17
N VAL A 163 -3.98 11.36 -17.01
CA VAL A 163 -4.56 10.01 -16.88
C VAL A 163 -3.65 8.90 -17.40
N ALA A 164 -2.67 9.20 -18.24
CA ALA A 164 -1.66 8.26 -18.75
C ALA A 164 -2.24 6.87 -19.12
N SER A 165 -3.31 6.86 -19.92
CA SER A 165 -4.04 5.66 -20.37
C SER A 165 -4.73 4.85 -19.24
N THR A 166 -4.94 5.42 -18.05
CA THR A 166 -5.63 4.72 -16.95
C THR A 166 -7.15 4.65 -17.13
N THR A 167 -7.73 5.42 -18.04
CA THR A 167 -9.17 5.41 -18.35
C THR A 167 -9.58 4.26 -19.28
N THR A 168 -8.62 3.57 -19.88
CA THR A 168 -8.85 2.44 -20.79
C THR A 168 -8.39 1.12 -20.16
N ALA A 169 -8.78 -0.01 -20.78
CA ALA A 169 -8.30 -1.33 -20.35
C ALA A 169 -6.75 -1.40 -20.37
N PRO A 170 -6.14 -2.14 -19.45
CA PRO A 170 -6.75 -2.99 -18.43
C PRO A 170 -7.10 -2.29 -17.10
N VAL A 171 -6.81 -0.98 -16.95
CA VAL A 171 -7.06 -0.24 -15.69
C VAL A 171 -8.52 0.23 -15.62
N SER A 172 -9.04 0.84 -16.70
CA SER A 172 -10.44 1.28 -16.86
C SER A 172 -10.96 2.14 -15.69
N CYS A 173 -10.14 3.05 -15.17
CA CYS A 173 -10.50 3.94 -14.07
C CYS A 173 -11.30 5.13 -14.61
N ALA A 174 -12.60 5.19 -14.28
CA ALA A 174 -13.48 6.25 -14.75
C ALA A 174 -13.48 7.49 -13.85
N ASN A 175 -13.15 7.34 -12.57
CA ASN A 175 -13.27 8.40 -11.58
C ASN A 175 -11.97 8.56 -10.78
N VAL A 176 -11.74 9.77 -10.30
CA VAL A 176 -10.66 10.08 -9.33
C VAL A 176 -11.28 10.64 -8.05
N LYS A 177 -10.65 10.34 -6.92
CA LYS A 177 -10.99 10.94 -5.63
C LYS A 177 -9.94 12.00 -5.32
N ILE A 178 -10.41 13.22 -5.05
CA ILE A 178 -9.57 14.33 -4.57
C ILE A 178 -9.76 14.40 -3.05
N SER A 179 -8.65 14.43 -2.33
CA SER A 179 -8.63 14.60 -0.86
C SER A 179 -7.69 15.77 -0.55
N LEU A 180 -8.09 16.63 0.36
CA LEU A 180 -7.35 17.78 0.90
C LEU A 180 -7.01 17.52 2.35
#